data_86060d5bd3e2afcfd2c3747872167018
#
_entry.id   86060d5bd3e2afcfd2c3747872167018
#
_cell.length_a   1.000
_cell.length_b   1.000
_cell.length_c   1.000
_cell.angle_alpha   90.00
_cell.angle_beta   90.00
_cell.angle_gamma   90.00
#
_symmetry.space_group_name_H-M   'P 1'
#
loop_
_entity.id
_entity.type
_entity.pdbx_description
1 polymer ?
#
loop_
_entity_poly.entity_id
_entity_poly.type
_entity_poly.pdbx_seq_one_letter_code
_entity_poly.pdbx_strand_id
1 'polypeptide(L)'
;MKRHTVPWRKLAVLIPAALLGAAGGYFFMWALDPYGMTVLLPSLACLILSFWLQAILHEGGHLVCGLLSGYRFLSFRVGSFTLLRQNGRLVLRRFYLPGTGGQCLLEPPDGDEVPFRLYNLGGGLANLLSALAAALTAFLLPFPWPVFLLIFAAAGLFLGAVNLIPLSMDGLANDG
;
A
#
# COMPACT_ATOMS: atom_id res chain seq x y z
N MET A 1 24.27 -29.85 -10.23
CA MET A 1 23.64 -28.55 -10.54
C MET A 1 22.11 -28.72 -10.58
N LYS A 2 21.37 -28.28 -9.56
CA LYS A 2 19.90 -28.24 -9.60
C LYS A 2 19.47 -27.10 -10.55
N ARG A 3 18.87 -27.43 -11.67
CA ARG A 3 18.23 -26.43 -12.54
C ARG A 3 17.05 -25.83 -11.78
N HIS A 4 17.17 -24.57 -11.35
CA HIS A 4 16.05 -23.79 -10.83
C HIS A 4 15.12 -23.48 -12.00
N THR A 5 14.17 -24.37 -12.28
CA THR A 5 13.07 -24.07 -13.22
C THR A 5 12.10 -23.16 -12.49
N VAL A 6 11.98 -21.92 -12.95
CA VAL A 6 10.95 -21.00 -12.45
C VAL A 6 9.59 -21.66 -12.71
N PRO A 7 8.74 -21.89 -11.69
CA PRO A 7 7.46 -22.55 -11.91
C PRO A 7 6.61 -21.70 -12.84
N TRP A 8 6.02 -22.34 -13.88
CA TRP A 8 5.22 -21.68 -14.91
C TRP A 8 4.08 -20.82 -14.36
N ARG A 9 3.53 -21.18 -13.19
CA ARG A 9 2.53 -20.37 -12.46
C ARG A 9 3.05 -19.00 -12.06
N LYS A 10 4.32 -18.89 -11.64
CA LYS A 10 4.94 -17.58 -11.34
C LYS A 10 5.10 -16.76 -12.63
N LEU A 11 5.49 -17.38 -13.74
CA LEU A 11 5.60 -16.69 -15.03
C LEU A 11 4.24 -16.21 -15.55
N ALA A 12 3.18 -16.97 -15.36
CA ALA A 12 1.81 -16.61 -15.76
C ALA A 12 1.28 -15.35 -15.04
N VAL A 13 1.79 -15.03 -13.86
CA VAL A 13 1.46 -13.79 -13.11
C VAL A 13 2.46 -12.68 -13.43
N LEU A 14 3.75 -13.00 -13.45
CA LEU A 14 4.80 -11.98 -13.61
C LEU A 14 4.81 -11.37 -15.02
N ILE A 15 4.55 -12.15 -16.06
CA ILE A 15 4.55 -11.64 -17.44
C ILE A 15 3.42 -10.61 -17.65
N PRO A 16 2.14 -10.91 -17.35
CA PRO A 16 1.08 -9.91 -17.46
C PRO A 16 1.32 -8.68 -16.59
N ALA A 17 1.82 -8.86 -15.35
CA ALA A 17 2.16 -7.75 -14.48
C ALA A 17 3.27 -6.86 -15.05
N ALA A 18 4.32 -7.46 -15.62
CA ALA A 18 5.40 -6.73 -16.28
C ALA A 18 4.92 -5.99 -17.53
N LEU A 19 4.06 -6.63 -18.36
CA LEU A 19 3.47 -6.00 -19.54
C LEU A 19 2.56 -4.82 -19.17
N LEU A 20 1.72 -4.98 -18.16
CA LEU A 20 0.88 -3.90 -17.64
C LEU A 20 1.71 -2.76 -17.05
N GLY A 21 2.77 -3.07 -16.32
CA GLY A 21 3.71 -2.09 -15.80
C GLY A 21 4.44 -1.33 -16.91
N ALA A 22 4.91 -2.03 -17.94
CA ALA A 22 5.56 -1.42 -19.11
C ALA A 22 4.59 -0.55 -19.92
N ALA A 23 3.38 -1.03 -20.18
CA ALA A 23 2.35 -0.27 -20.88
C ALA A 23 1.93 0.98 -20.07
N GLY A 24 1.72 0.83 -18.76
CA GLY A 24 1.43 1.95 -17.86
C GLY A 24 2.57 2.97 -17.80
N GLY A 25 3.81 2.52 -17.72
CA GLY A 25 5.00 3.37 -17.76
C GLY A 25 5.15 4.12 -19.09
N TYR A 26 4.94 3.44 -20.21
CA TYR A 26 4.94 4.06 -21.53
C TYR A 26 3.85 5.14 -21.66
N PHE A 27 2.61 4.80 -21.26
CA PHE A 27 1.50 5.74 -21.30
C PHE A 27 1.74 6.94 -20.37
N PHE A 28 2.30 6.72 -19.19
CA PHE A 28 2.67 7.77 -18.26
C PHE A 28 3.71 8.72 -18.87
N MET A 29 4.78 8.19 -19.47
CA MET A 29 5.80 8.98 -20.15
C MET A 29 5.23 9.75 -21.33
N TRP A 30 4.44 9.10 -22.18
CA TRP A 30 3.78 9.73 -23.31
C TRP A 30 2.84 10.87 -22.89
N ALA A 31 2.05 10.68 -21.82
CA ALA A 31 1.12 11.70 -21.32
C ALA A 31 1.84 12.92 -20.73
N LEU A 32 3.06 12.76 -20.22
CA LEU A 32 3.85 13.84 -19.61
C LEU A 32 4.85 14.49 -20.56
N ASP A 33 5.13 13.87 -21.70
CA ASP A 33 6.10 14.37 -22.70
C ASP A 33 5.86 15.84 -23.12
N PRO A 34 4.63 16.28 -23.39
CA PRO A 34 4.33 17.66 -23.77
C PRO A 34 4.72 18.70 -22.71
N TYR A 35 4.86 18.30 -21.45
CA TYR A 35 5.13 19.19 -20.31
C TYR A 35 6.62 19.28 -19.96
N GLY A 36 7.46 18.43 -20.59
CA GLY A 36 8.89 18.42 -20.40
C GLY A 36 9.36 18.02 -19.00
N MET A 37 10.64 18.21 -18.72
CA MET A 37 11.28 17.81 -17.46
C MET A 37 10.75 18.52 -16.22
N THR A 38 10.15 19.68 -16.37
CA THR A 38 9.57 20.48 -15.27
C THR A 38 8.40 19.79 -14.58
N VAL A 39 7.70 18.92 -15.29
CA VAL A 39 6.59 18.11 -14.72
C VAL A 39 7.03 16.66 -14.55
N LEU A 40 7.84 16.13 -15.45
CA LEU A 40 8.26 14.73 -15.41
C LEU A 40 9.05 14.39 -14.13
N LEU A 41 10.07 15.16 -13.77
CA LEU A 41 10.88 14.88 -12.58
C LEU A 41 10.06 14.95 -11.27
N PRO A 42 9.26 16.01 -11.02
CA PRO A 42 8.36 16.02 -9.87
C PRO A 42 7.34 14.87 -9.87
N SER A 43 6.85 14.43 -11.03
CA SER A 43 5.93 13.31 -11.15
C SER A 43 6.56 11.98 -10.75
N LEU A 44 7.81 11.73 -11.13
CA LEU A 44 8.57 10.56 -10.68
C LEU A 44 8.81 10.57 -9.16
N ALA A 45 9.17 11.72 -8.60
CA ALA A 45 9.31 11.88 -7.15
C ALA A 45 7.96 11.66 -6.45
N CYS A 46 6.88 12.21 -7.00
CA CYS A 46 5.52 12.03 -6.50
C CYS A 46 5.10 10.56 -6.52
N LEU A 47 5.44 9.80 -7.56
CA LEU A 47 5.16 8.37 -7.65
C LEU A 47 5.79 7.59 -6.48
N ILE A 48 7.07 7.84 -6.20
CA ILE A 48 7.78 7.19 -5.08
C ILE A 48 7.14 7.59 -3.74
N LEU A 49 6.87 8.88 -3.54
CA LEU A 49 6.22 9.37 -2.33
C LEU A 49 4.81 8.83 -2.17
N SER A 50 4.07 8.65 -3.26
CA SER A 50 2.72 8.10 -3.25
C SER A 50 2.70 6.68 -2.72
N PHE A 51 3.62 5.81 -3.13
CA PHE A 51 3.72 4.45 -2.58
C PHE A 51 4.02 4.46 -1.08
N TRP A 52 4.90 5.35 -0.62
CA TRP A 52 5.21 5.52 0.79
C TRP A 52 4.00 5.99 1.60
N LEU A 53 3.31 7.03 1.13
CA LEU A 53 2.11 7.55 1.78
C LEU A 53 0.98 6.53 1.79
N GLN A 54 0.78 5.81 0.69
CA GLN A 54 -0.22 4.76 0.60
C GLN A 54 0.09 3.58 1.53
N ALA A 55 1.36 3.23 1.74
CA ALA A 55 1.74 2.23 2.74
C ALA A 55 1.41 2.69 4.18
N ILE A 56 1.65 3.96 4.50
CA ILE A 56 1.27 4.54 5.81
C ILE A 56 -0.24 4.50 6.00
N LEU A 57 -1.00 4.90 4.97
CA LEU A 57 -2.46 4.89 5.01
C LEU A 57 -3.01 3.47 5.15
N HIS A 58 -2.41 2.51 4.47
CA HIS A 58 -2.75 1.09 4.56
C HIS A 58 -2.64 0.58 6.00
N GLU A 59 -1.45 0.70 6.60
CA GLU A 59 -1.24 0.30 7.98
C GLU A 59 -2.13 1.08 8.96
N GLY A 60 -2.36 2.38 8.67
CA GLY A 60 -3.29 3.22 9.40
C GLY A 60 -4.74 2.75 9.31
N GLY A 61 -5.13 2.21 8.16
CA GLY A 61 -6.44 1.59 7.95
C GLY A 61 -6.65 0.37 8.85
N HIS A 62 -5.67 -0.53 8.91
CA HIS A 62 -5.69 -1.66 9.85
C HIS A 62 -5.78 -1.18 11.31
N LEU A 63 -5.00 -0.16 11.66
CA LEU A 63 -5.03 0.41 13.00
C LEU A 63 -6.43 0.92 13.36
N VAL A 64 -7.01 1.78 12.53
CA VAL A 64 -8.32 2.39 12.80
C VAL A 64 -9.40 1.32 12.85
N CYS A 65 -9.48 0.46 11.82
CA CYS A 65 -10.50 -0.59 11.75
C CYS A 65 -10.36 -1.62 12.87
N GLY A 66 -9.14 -1.97 13.25
CA GLY A 66 -8.89 -2.88 14.36
C GLY A 66 -9.31 -2.29 15.71
N LEU A 67 -8.95 -1.02 15.98
CA LEU A 67 -9.39 -0.34 17.20
C LEU A 67 -10.93 -0.22 17.27
N LEU A 68 -11.59 0.06 16.14
CA LEU A 68 -13.06 0.08 16.05
C LEU A 68 -13.67 -1.30 16.28
N SER A 69 -12.94 -2.38 15.98
CA SER A 69 -13.33 -3.77 16.23
C SER A 69 -12.97 -4.26 17.63
N GLY A 70 -12.49 -3.38 18.54
CA GLY A 70 -12.16 -3.72 19.91
C GLY A 70 -10.75 -4.28 20.13
N TYR A 71 -9.91 -4.29 19.12
CA TYR A 71 -8.50 -4.69 19.25
C TYR A 71 -7.70 -3.70 20.08
N ARG A 72 -6.63 -4.16 20.70
CA ARG A 72 -5.69 -3.35 21.49
C ARG A 72 -4.40 -3.13 20.71
N PHE A 73 -3.90 -1.90 20.74
CA PHE A 73 -2.66 -1.52 20.03
C PHE A 73 -1.43 -2.20 20.64
N LEU A 74 -0.65 -2.89 19.81
CA LEU A 74 0.66 -3.45 20.15
C LEU A 74 1.80 -2.71 19.46
N SER A 75 1.80 -2.67 18.12
CA SER A 75 2.82 -1.96 17.37
C SER A 75 2.33 -1.50 15.99
N PHE A 76 2.95 -0.43 15.50
CA PHE A 76 2.73 0.15 14.18
C PHE A 76 4.09 0.45 13.55
N ARG A 77 4.37 -0.14 12.41
CA ARG A 77 5.65 0.01 11.71
C ARG A 77 5.43 0.44 10.27
N VAL A 78 6.24 1.42 9.83
CA VAL A 78 6.38 1.77 8.42
C VAL A 78 7.86 1.91 8.10
N GLY A 79 8.33 1.15 7.14
CA GLY A 79 9.75 1.00 6.87
C GLY A 79 10.51 0.48 8.09
N SER A 80 11.48 1.23 8.56
CA SER A 80 12.28 0.91 9.76
C SER A 80 11.80 1.59 11.04
N PHE A 81 10.80 2.46 10.97
CA PHE A 81 10.28 3.14 12.16
C PHE A 81 9.13 2.34 12.76
N THR A 82 9.26 1.96 14.02
CA THR A 82 8.29 1.17 14.75
C THR A 82 7.86 1.90 16.01
N LEU A 83 6.59 2.24 16.09
CA LEU A 83 5.94 2.69 17.32
C LEU A 83 5.39 1.44 18.02
N LEU A 84 5.78 1.18 19.26
CA LEU A 84 5.32 0.01 20.00
C LEU A 84 4.87 0.41 21.42
N ARG A 85 3.94 -0.39 21.97
CA ARG A 85 3.48 -0.23 23.35
C ARG A 85 4.33 -1.12 24.26
N GLN A 86 5.11 -0.48 25.17
CA GLN A 86 5.94 -1.18 26.14
C GLN A 86 5.65 -0.64 27.55
N ASN A 87 5.28 -1.50 28.48
CA ASN A 87 4.93 -1.13 29.86
C ASN A 87 3.91 0.03 29.94
N GLY A 88 2.87 0.01 29.08
CA GLY A 88 1.83 1.04 29.03
C GLY A 88 2.22 2.35 28.35
N ARG A 89 3.47 2.49 27.90
CA ARG A 89 3.99 3.69 27.20
C ARG A 89 4.25 3.42 25.73
N LEU A 90 4.08 4.44 24.89
CA LEU A 90 4.45 4.38 23.48
C LEU A 90 5.96 4.68 23.35
N VAL A 91 6.68 3.80 22.68
CA VAL A 91 8.12 3.91 22.45
C VAL A 91 8.39 3.83 20.96
N LEU A 92 9.12 4.80 20.40
CA LEU A 92 9.57 4.76 19.03
C LEU A 92 10.93 4.05 18.97
N ARG A 93 11.03 3.02 18.11
CA ARG A 93 12.26 2.27 17.86
C ARG A 93 12.52 2.15 16.37
N ARG A 94 13.77 1.93 16.01
CA ARG A 94 14.16 1.54 14.65
C ARG A 94 14.31 0.02 14.61
N PHE A 95 13.49 -0.61 13.78
CA PHE A 95 13.53 -2.05 13.54
C PHE A 95 13.28 -2.30 12.07
N TYR A 96 14.21 -2.96 11.40
CA TYR A 96 14.09 -3.30 9.99
C TYR A 96 13.76 -4.77 9.83
N LEU A 97 12.66 -5.07 9.12
CA LEU A 97 12.26 -6.42 8.74
C LEU A 97 12.29 -6.52 7.21
N PRO A 98 13.26 -7.29 6.65
CA PRO A 98 13.34 -7.46 5.19
C PRO A 98 12.05 -8.05 4.62
N GLY A 99 11.66 -7.56 3.43
CA GLY A 99 10.50 -8.09 2.71
C GLY A 99 9.13 -7.52 3.11
N THR A 100 9.08 -6.59 4.08
CA THR A 100 7.82 -5.97 4.51
C THR A 100 7.92 -4.45 4.53
N GLY A 101 7.00 -3.75 3.83
CA GLY A 101 6.94 -2.28 3.78
C GLY A 101 6.41 -1.65 5.07
N GLY A 102 5.46 -2.31 5.72
CA GLY A 102 4.81 -1.89 6.95
C GLY A 102 4.30 -3.09 7.76
N GLN A 103 3.75 -2.83 8.93
CA GLN A 103 3.04 -3.82 9.74
C GLN A 103 2.28 -3.12 10.86
N CYS A 104 0.97 -3.39 10.96
CA CYS A 104 0.14 -3.02 12.10
C CYS A 104 -0.19 -4.28 12.90
N LEU A 105 0.34 -4.39 14.12
CA LEU A 105 0.02 -5.49 15.02
C LEU A 105 -0.92 -5.00 16.12
N LEU A 106 -2.05 -5.68 16.23
CA LEU A 106 -3.05 -5.45 17.25
C LEU A 106 -3.34 -6.77 17.97
N GLU A 107 -3.63 -6.69 19.25
CA GLU A 107 -4.08 -7.80 20.06
C GLU A 107 -5.60 -7.92 19.92
N PRO A 108 -6.15 -9.09 19.55
CA PRO A 108 -7.58 -9.26 19.43
C PRO A 108 -8.31 -9.11 20.78
N PRO A 109 -9.60 -8.75 20.77
CA PRO A 109 -10.40 -8.75 21.99
C PRO A 109 -10.52 -10.16 22.56
N ASP A 110 -10.71 -10.25 23.88
CA ASP A 110 -10.99 -11.51 24.57
C ASP A 110 -12.36 -12.05 24.12
N GLY A 111 -12.47 -13.35 23.82
CA GLY A 111 -13.71 -14.02 23.41
C GLY A 111 -13.50 -15.13 22.39
N ASP A 112 -14.53 -15.95 22.17
CA ASP A 112 -14.46 -17.09 21.25
C ASP A 112 -14.55 -16.66 19.77
N GLU A 113 -15.15 -15.50 19.48
CA GLU A 113 -15.29 -14.95 18.15
C GLU A 113 -14.45 -13.68 17.99
N VAL A 114 -13.42 -13.75 17.14
CA VAL A 114 -12.55 -12.61 16.83
C VAL A 114 -13.09 -11.87 15.60
N PRO A 115 -13.45 -10.56 15.70
CA PRO A 115 -14.00 -9.78 14.59
C PRO A 115 -12.91 -9.34 13.58
N PHE A 116 -12.31 -10.29 12.86
CA PHE A 116 -11.15 -10.06 11.99
C PHE A 116 -11.46 -9.33 10.66
N ARG A 117 -12.71 -9.41 10.17
CA ARG A 117 -13.05 -8.93 8.81
C ARG A 117 -12.76 -7.45 8.61
N LEU A 118 -13.25 -6.60 9.52
CA LEU A 118 -13.03 -5.16 9.39
C LEU A 118 -11.56 -4.79 9.58
N TYR A 119 -10.86 -5.46 10.48
CA TYR A 119 -9.42 -5.30 10.66
C TYR A 119 -8.65 -5.62 9.38
N ASN A 120 -8.87 -6.79 8.78
CA ASN A 120 -8.17 -7.22 7.57
C ASN A 120 -8.47 -6.32 6.36
N LEU A 121 -9.73 -5.92 6.18
CA LEU A 121 -10.10 -5.03 5.08
C LEU A 121 -9.61 -3.59 5.26
N GLY A 122 -9.27 -3.19 6.48
CA GLY A 122 -8.96 -1.80 6.84
C GLY A 122 -7.89 -1.17 5.98
N GLY A 123 -6.79 -1.87 5.73
CA GLY A 123 -5.68 -1.37 4.91
C GLY A 123 -6.08 -1.11 3.46
N GLY A 124 -6.69 -2.11 2.82
CA GLY A 124 -7.17 -1.99 1.44
C GLY A 124 -8.23 -0.90 1.28
N LEU A 125 -9.18 -0.81 2.22
CA LEU A 125 -10.20 0.24 2.23
C LEU A 125 -9.60 1.63 2.37
N ALA A 126 -8.61 1.82 3.24
CA ALA A 126 -7.94 3.11 3.40
C ALA A 126 -7.24 3.56 2.10
N ASN A 127 -6.58 2.64 1.40
CA ASN A 127 -5.99 2.92 0.09
C ASN A 127 -7.05 3.32 -0.94
N LEU A 128 -8.16 2.59 -1.04
CA LEU A 128 -9.23 2.90 -2.01
C LEU A 128 -9.93 4.23 -1.69
N LEU A 129 -10.25 4.49 -0.43
CA LEU A 129 -10.91 5.74 -0.03
C LEU A 129 -10.00 6.95 -0.24
N SER A 130 -8.71 6.85 0.08
CA SER A 130 -7.76 7.93 -0.17
C SER A 130 -7.53 8.17 -1.66
N ALA A 131 -7.48 7.10 -2.46
CA ALA A 131 -7.40 7.20 -3.92
C ALA A 131 -8.62 7.90 -4.52
N LEU A 132 -9.83 7.52 -4.07
CA LEU A 132 -11.07 8.17 -4.50
C LEU A 132 -11.08 9.66 -4.13
N ALA A 133 -10.73 9.99 -2.88
CA ALA A 133 -10.66 11.38 -2.42
C ALA A 133 -9.66 12.20 -3.26
N ALA A 134 -8.47 11.66 -3.54
CA ALA A 134 -7.47 12.33 -4.36
C ALA A 134 -7.97 12.51 -5.82
N ALA A 135 -8.60 11.49 -6.41
CA ALA A 135 -9.14 11.58 -7.76
C ALA A 135 -10.24 12.64 -7.86
N LEU A 136 -11.15 12.70 -6.90
CA LEU A 136 -12.21 13.73 -6.88
C LEU A 136 -11.62 15.14 -6.70
N THR A 137 -10.62 15.29 -5.83
CA THR A 137 -9.94 16.58 -5.61
C THR A 137 -9.17 17.04 -6.85
N ALA A 138 -8.65 16.10 -7.66
CA ALA A 138 -7.94 16.44 -8.90
C ALA A 138 -8.79 17.25 -9.88
N PHE A 139 -10.12 17.03 -9.94
CA PHE A 139 -11.03 17.79 -10.79
C PHE A 139 -11.23 19.24 -10.34
N LEU A 140 -10.86 19.58 -9.12
CA LEU A 140 -11.07 20.90 -8.52
C LEU A 140 -9.85 21.81 -8.62
N LEU A 141 -8.69 21.26 -8.99
CA LEU A 141 -7.42 21.97 -8.95
C LEU A 141 -6.88 22.29 -10.35
N PRO A 142 -6.17 23.43 -10.53
CA PRO A 142 -5.50 23.75 -11.78
C PRO A 142 -4.26 22.88 -11.99
N PHE A 143 -3.83 22.77 -13.26
CA PHE A 143 -2.54 22.16 -13.60
C PHE A 143 -1.39 22.87 -12.86
N PRO A 144 -0.37 22.13 -12.35
CA PRO A 144 -0.09 20.68 -12.54
C PRO A 144 -0.66 19.77 -11.45
N TRP A 145 -1.35 20.28 -10.45
CA TRP A 145 -1.80 19.53 -9.28
C TRP A 145 -2.60 18.25 -9.57
N PRO A 146 -3.51 18.23 -10.58
CA PRO A 146 -4.23 17.01 -10.95
C PRO A 146 -3.30 15.85 -11.28
N VAL A 147 -2.15 16.09 -11.92
CA VAL A 147 -1.19 15.05 -12.28
C VAL A 147 -0.70 14.32 -11.02
N PHE A 148 -0.30 15.07 -10.00
CA PHE A 148 0.23 14.52 -8.74
C PHE A 148 -0.84 13.75 -7.95
N LEU A 149 -2.06 14.29 -7.89
CA LEU A 149 -3.18 13.64 -7.22
C LEU A 149 -3.62 12.36 -7.94
N LEU A 150 -3.61 12.34 -9.27
CA LEU A 150 -3.94 11.14 -10.05
C LEU A 150 -2.85 10.07 -9.94
N ILE A 151 -1.57 10.44 -9.83
CA ILE A 151 -0.49 9.51 -9.51
C ILE A 151 -0.71 8.87 -8.14
N PHE A 152 -1.04 9.67 -7.13
CA PHE A 152 -1.35 9.19 -5.78
C PHE A 152 -2.59 8.29 -5.78
N ALA A 153 -3.65 8.65 -6.51
CA ALA A 153 -4.86 7.85 -6.66
C ALA A 153 -4.56 6.50 -7.34
N ALA A 154 -3.78 6.51 -8.42
CA ALA A 154 -3.39 5.28 -9.13
C ALA A 154 -2.59 4.33 -8.22
N ALA A 155 -1.65 4.85 -7.43
CA ALA A 155 -0.90 4.06 -6.45
C ALA A 155 -1.83 3.45 -5.39
N GLY A 156 -2.81 4.21 -4.88
CA GLY A 156 -3.78 3.74 -3.90
C GLY A 156 -4.74 2.68 -4.46
N LEU A 157 -5.23 2.87 -5.68
CA LEU A 157 -6.05 1.87 -6.37
C LEU A 157 -5.27 0.56 -6.59
N PHE A 158 -4.01 0.66 -7.03
CA PHE A 158 -3.16 -0.51 -7.22
C PHE A 158 -2.93 -1.27 -5.93
N LEU A 159 -2.48 -0.59 -4.87
CA LEU A 159 -2.21 -1.23 -3.58
C LEU A 159 -3.49 -1.75 -2.92
N GLY A 160 -4.60 -1.01 -3.00
CA GLY A 160 -5.89 -1.46 -2.49
C GLY A 160 -6.38 -2.72 -3.20
N ALA A 161 -6.29 -2.77 -4.53
CA ALA A 161 -6.69 -3.94 -5.29
C ALA A 161 -5.82 -5.16 -4.99
N VAL A 162 -4.49 -5.00 -4.96
CA VAL A 162 -3.56 -6.11 -4.66
C VAL A 162 -3.78 -6.67 -3.26
N ASN A 163 -4.05 -5.81 -2.26
CA ASN A 163 -4.23 -6.26 -0.88
C ASN A 163 -5.64 -6.81 -0.59
N LEU A 164 -6.65 -6.46 -1.37
CA LEU A 164 -8.01 -7.01 -1.21
C LEU A 164 -8.24 -8.31 -1.99
N ILE A 165 -7.42 -8.61 -2.99
CA ILE A 165 -7.47 -9.89 -3.68
C ILE A 165 -6.69 -10.92 -2.84
N PRO A 166 -7.33 -12.05 -2.43
CA PRO A 166 -6.63 -13.06 -1.63
C PRO A 166 -5.49 -13.69 -2.43
N LEU A 167 -4.27 -13.30 -2.11
CA LEU A 167 -3.05 -13.82 -2.72
C LEU A 167 -2.18 -14.46 -1.65
N SER A 168 -1.73 -15.68 -1.89
CA SER A 168 -0.69 -16.30 -1.08
C SER A 168 0.55 -16.56 -1.94
N MET A 169 1.68 -15.95 -1.55
CA MET A 169 2.97 -16.17 -2.21
C MET A 169 3.96 -16.72 -1.18
N ASP A 170 4.51 -17.91 -1.48
CA ASP A 170 5.53 -18.59 -0.67
C ASP A 170 5.17 -18.72 0.84
N GLY A 171 3.87 -18.94 1.15
CA GLY A 171 3.38 -19.13 2.52
C GLY A 171 3.07 -17.82 3.27
N LEU A 172 3.27 -16.67 2.66
CA LEU A 172 2.79 -15.38 3.16
C LEU A 172 1.47 -15.05 2.45
N ALA A 173 0.41 -14.88 3.23
CA ALA A 173 -0.87 -14.36 2.75
C ALA A 173 -0.86 -12.83 2.87
N ASN A 174 -1.52 -12.15 1.93
CA ASN A 174 -1.88 -10.76 2.08
C ASN A 174 -3.17 -10.63 2.92
N ASP A 175 -3.72 -9.42 3.03
CA ASP A 175 -4.87 -9.11 3.88
C ASP A 175 -6.22 -9.60 3.31
N GLY A 176 -6.25 -10.03 2.06
CA GLY A 176 -7.44 -10.52 1.34
C GLY A 176 -7.89 -11.94 1.68
#